data_2f1c5802797e502afe313dd97a7880a6
#
_entry.id   2f1c5802797e502afe313dd97a7880a6
#
_cell.length_a   1.000
_cell.length_b   1.000
_cell.length_c   1.000
_cell.angle_alpha   90.00
_cell.angle_beta   90.00
_cell.angle_gamma   90.00
#
_symmetry.space_group_name_H-M   'P 1'
#
loop_
_entity.id
_entity.type
_entity.pdbx_description
1 polymer ?
#
loop_
_entity_poly.entity_id
_entity_poly.type
_entity_poly.pdbx_seq_one_letter_code
_entity_poly.pdbx_strand_id
1 'polypeptide(L)'
;MRGKRSHWLLYALTLLLSLSLASAGVAADQVIKIGAVYPLTGNIASTGLDCLHGAELAVDIINGKYPDLNLPFAKSEGLPNLGGAKLKLVVADTKGEPRNGQAEAERLVTQEKVVAMIGAYQSAVTKTASQATERLKIPYVCSDSSSPTLTERGLKYFFRVSPHDAGFARDQLQFLKDLEKAKGVKIGTIAVLYENTEFGSNVGKQVLMLAPEYGFKVVADISYTANATDVTSEVGRLIRANPDVLMHASYITDAILFTKTFKEMGFNPKGIMTFAGYIEPGYLPAVKADGNDIIVRSTFALDLAKSKPLVAKVNALFKKKYGIDMSENAARSFGAPFVIADAINRAKTTEAEAVVKALLATNIPGSEFIYPWKGIQFDPKSHQNIHARGILVQIQNQNYVTVWPFESAAAKVIWPFPAWKARK
;
A
#
# COMPACT_ATOMS: atom_id res chain seq x y z
N MET A 1 36.61 19.32 74.83
CA MET A 1 35.81 19.70 73.67
C MET A 1 36.27 18.94 72.41
N ARG A 2 35.91 17.68 72.31
CA ARG A 2 36.15 16.85 71.09
C ARG A 2 34.96 15.90 71.01
N GLY A 3 34.05 16.03 70.03
CA GLY A 3 32.99 15.03 69.90
C GLY A 3 31.71 15.46 69.16
N LYS A 4 31.77 16.46 68.22
CA LYS A 4 30.57 16.81 67.42
C LYS A 4 30.78 16.94 65.92
N ARG A 5 31.93 16.55 65.35
CA ARG A 5 32.20 16.69 63.92
C ARG A 5 32.06 15.41 63.06
N SER A 6 31.86 14.25 63.72
CA SER A 6 31.81 12.96 62.95
C SER A 6 30.41 12.53 62.49
N HIS A 7 29.34 13.04 63.07
CA HIS A 7 27.99 12.64 62.71
C HIS A 7 27.42 13.36 61.45
N TRP A 8 27.92 14.57 61.16
CA TRP A 8 27.45 15.30 59.95
C TRP A 8 28.00 14.71 58.63
N LEU A 9 29.17 14.10 58.63
CA LEU A 9 29.76 13.41 57.49
C LEU A 9 29.06 12.09 57.17
N LEU A 10 28.52 11.39 58.16
CA LEU A 10 27.76 10.15 57.94
C LEU A 10 26.35 10.46 57.34
N TYR A 11 25.70 11.51 57.75
CA TYR A 11 24.40 11.92 57.19
C TYR A 11 24.50 12.48 55.76
N ALA A 12 25.60 13.14 55.41
CA ALA A 12 25.85 13.60 54.04
C ALA A 12 26.16 12.46 53.07
N LEU A 13 26.83 11.39 53.54
CA LEU A 13 27.12 10.23 52.70
C LEU A 13 25.89 9.34 52.48
N THR A 14 25.01 9.22 53.47
CA THR A 14 23.76 8.47 53.34
C THR A 14 22.75 9.19 52.45
N LEU A 15 22.73 10.53 52.43
CA LEU A 15 21.84 11.33 51.55
C LEU A 15 22.31 11.29 50.09
N LEU A 16 23.61 11.20 49.81
CA LEU A 16 24.18 11.06 48.48
C LEU A 16 24.02 9.65 47.89
N LEU A 17 23.96 8.61 48.73
CA LEU A 17 23.70 7.23 48.29
C LEU A 17 22.21 6.98 48.01
N SER A 18 21.30 7.71 48.65
CA SER A 18 19.85 7.59 48.41
C SER A 18 19.37 8.35 47.18
N LEU A 19 20.12 9.34 46.64
CA LEU A 19 19.80 9.99 45.40
C LEU A 19 20.26 9.25 44.15
N SER A 20 21.16 8.27 44.24
CA SER A 20 21.65 7.48 43.11
C SER A 20 20.84 6.20 42.83
N LEU A 21 19.88 5.85 43.71
CA LEU A 21 19.00 4.68 43.55
C LEU A 21 17.59 5.03 42.97
N ALA A 22 17.31 6.30 42.70
CA ALA A 22 16.00 6.74 42.24
C ALA A 22 15.85 6.79 40.69
N SER A 23 16.80 6.28 39.91
CA SER A 23 16.72 6.28 38.43
C SER A 23 16.68 4.88 37.78
N ALA A 24 16.46 3.82 38.57
CA ALA A 24 15.92 2.60 38.01
C ALA A 24 14.38 2.70 37.99
N GLY A 25 13.85 3.76 37.38
CA GLY A 25 12.47 3.81 37.01
C GLY A 25 12.23 2.63 36.05
N VAL A 26 11.42 1.71 36.45
CA VAL A 26 10.78 0.74 35.56
C VAL A 26 10.33 1.58 34.38
N ALA A 27 10.98 1.42 33.22
CA ALA A 27 10.48 1.97 31.97
C ALA A 27 9.11 1.30 31.81
N ALA A 28 8.06 1.99 32.24
CA ALA A 28 6.70 1.59 31.95
C ALA A 28 6.65 1.31 30.46
N ASP A 29 6.05 0.20 30.04
CA ASP A 29 5.89 -0.17 28.63
C ASP A 29 5.32 1.03 27.88
N GLN A 30 6.21 1.87 27.34
CA GLN A 30 5.79 3.06 26.63
C GLN A 30 5.09 2.63 25.35
N VAL A 31 3.79 2.87 25.26
CA VAL A 31 2.98 2.56 24.10
C VAL A 31 2.87 3.79 23.19
N ILE A 32 3.36 3.64 21.97
CA ILE A 32 3.27 4.68 20.93
C ILE A 32 2.05 4.39 20.05
N LYS A 33 1.08 5.28 20.09
CA LYS A 33 -0.18 5.13 19.33
C LYS A 33 -0.02 5.64 17.89
N ILE A 34 -0.34 4.78 16.93
CA ILE A 34 -0.39 5.09 15.49
C ILE A 34 -1.85 4.98 15.05
N GLY A 35 -2.37 6.03 14.44
CA GLY A 35 -3.72 6.00 13.87
C GLY A 35 -3.75 5.21 12.56
N ALA A 36 -4.74 4.35 12.41
CA ALA A 36 -4.96 3.56 11.19
C ALA A 36 -6.39 3.78 10.70
N VAL A 37 -6.54 4.39 9.53
CA VAL A 37 -7.83 4.70 8.92
C VAL A 37 -8.04 3.84 7.67
N TYR A 38 -9.08 2.98 7.68
CA TYR A 38 -9.41 2.08 6.58
C TYR A 38 -10.92 1.96 6.41
N PRO A 39 -11.44 1.59 5.23
CA PRO A 39 -12.86 1.30 5.03
C PRO A 39 -13.20 -0.08 5.61
N LEU A 40 -13.68 -0.14 6.84
CA LEU A 40 -13.94 -1.41 7.54
C LEU A 40 -15.39 -1.86 7.42
N THR A 41 -16.28 -0.99 6.92
CA THR A 41 -17.67 -1.29 6.58
C THR A 41 -17.99 -0.79 5.17
N GLY A 42 -19.13 -1.25 4.60
CA GLY A 42 -19.57 -0.90 3.25
C GLY A 42 -18.99 -1.79 2.14
N ASN A 43 -19.08 -1.33 0.89
CA ASN A 43 -18.84 -2.14 -0.32
C ASN A 43 -17.40 -2.64 -0.50
N ILE A 44 -16.43 -2.01 0.14
CA ILE A 44 -15.02 -2.37 0.06
C ILE A 44 -14.44 -2.76 1.43
N ALA A 45 -15.30 -3.18 2.36
CA ALA A 45 -14.89 -3.56 3.72
C ALA A 45 -13.86 -4.71 3.72
N SER A 46 -14.02 -5.68 2.83
CA SER A 46 -13.07 -6.80 2.70
C SER A 46 -11.64 -6.31 2.38
N THR A 47 -11.52 -5.30 1.52
CA THR A 47 -10.22 -4.71 1.16
C THR A 47 -9.65 -3.89 2.32
N GLY A 48 -10.49 -3.12 3.01
CA GLY A 48 -10.07 -2.36 4.19
C GLY A 48 -9.57 -3.24 5.33
N LEU A 49 -10.27 -4.35 5.59
CA LEU A 49 -9.85 -5.36 6.57
C LEU A 49 -8.54 -6.04 6.16
N ASP A 50 -8.37 -6.37 4.90
CA ASP A 50 -7.14 -6.96 4.38
C ASP A 50 -5.93 -6.01 4.53
N CYS A 51 -6.10 -4.72 4.22
CA CYS A 51 -5.10 -3.69 4.49
C CYS A 51 -4.76 -3.60 5.99
N LEU A 52 -5.78 -3.58 6.85
CA LEU A 52 -5.59 -3.55 8.30
C LEU A 52 -4.80 -4.76 8.79
N HIS A 53 -5.12 -5.97 8.32
CA HIS A 53 -4.40 -7.19 8.67
C HIS A 53 -2.91 -7.10 8.31
N GLY A 54 -2.56 -6.50 7.17
CA GLY A 54 -1.16 -6.25 6.82
C GLY A 54 -0.45 -5.33 7.80
N ALA A 55 -1.10 -4.22 8.16
CA ALA A 55 -0.56 -3.27 9.15
C ALA A 55 -0.45 -3.86 10.55
N GLU A 56 -1.43 -4.66 10.99
CA GLU A 56 -1.39 -5.36 12.27
C GLU A 56 -0.26 -6.38 12.36
N LEU A 57 -0.03 -7.17 11.29
CA LEU A 57 1.09 -8.10 11.26
C LEU A 57 2.43 -7.38 11.37
N ALA A 58 2.57 -6.21 10.71
CA ALA A 58 3.77 -5.39 10.84
C ALA A 58 4.01 -4.93 12.28
N VAL A 59 2.97 -4.47 12.97
CA VAL A 59 3.05 -4.06 14.39
C VAL A 59 3.37 -5.25 15.30
N ASP A 60 2.80 -6.43 15.05
CA ASP A 60 3.14 -7.65 15.79
C ASP A 60 4.63 -7.99 15.64
N ILE A 61 5.18 -7.86 14.44
CA ILE A 61 6.60 -8.14 14.18
C ILE A 61 7.50 -7.10 14.85
N ILE A 62 7.16 -5.83 14.80
CA ILE A 62 7.90 -4.75 15.46
C ILE A 62 7.90 -4.95 16.99
N ASN A 63 6.76 -5.35 17.54
CA ASN A 63 6.58 -5.52 18.98
C ASN A 63 7.09 -6.85 19.53
N GLY A 64 7.23 -7.85 18.67
CA GLY A 64 7.63 -9.21 19.04
C GLY A 64 9.10 -9.49 18.74
N LYS A 65 9.47 -10.77 18.79
CA LYS A 65 10.82 -11.26 18.50
C LYS A 65 10.76 -12.34 17.43
N TYR A 66 11.27 -12.01 16.25
CA TYR A 66 11.27 -12.85 15.06
C TYR A 66 12.71 -12.91 14.46
N PRO A 67 13.65 -13.62 15.10
CA PRO A 67 15.07 -13.57 14.74
C PRO A 67 15.37 -14.06 13.32
N ASP A 68 14.50 -14.90 12.76
CA ASP A 68 14.64 -15.47 11.43
C ASP A 68 14.14 -14.54 10.31
N LEU A 69 13.56 -13.38 10.65
CA LEU A 69 13.11 -12.39 9.68
C LEU A 69 14.15 -11.29 9.49
N ASN A 70 14.48 -11.02 8.24
CA ASN A 70 15.29 -9.85 7.86
C ASN A 70 14.38 -8.64 7.62
N LEU A 71 13.67 -8.21 8.67
CA LEU A 71 12.82 -7.02 8.69
C LEU A 71 13.31 -6.04 9.75
N PRO A 72 13.09 -4.74 9.59
CA PRO A 72 13.36 -3.77 10.64
C PRO A 72 12.69 -4.20 11.96
N PHE A 73 13.38 -4.05 13.08
CA PHE A 73 12.89 -4.40 14.44
C PHE A 73 12.55 -5.85 14.70
N ALA A 74 12.54 -6.74 13.73
CA ALA A 74 12.18 -8.15 13.94
C ALA A 74 13.00 -8.87 15.02
N LYS A 75 14.18 -8.34 15.37
CA LYS A 75 15.09 -8.92 16.38
C LYS A 75 15.05 -8.19 17.73
N SER A 76 14.33 -7.07 17.86
CA SER A 76 14.51 -6.13 18.97
C SER A 76 13.38 -6.00 19.98
N GLU A 77 12.20 -6.58 19.77
CA GLU A 77 11.02 -6.42 20.66
C GLU A 77 10.65 -4.96 20.95
N GLY A 78 10.21 -4.24 19.93
CA GLY A 78 9.86 -2.82 20.01
C GLY A 78 11.01 -1.91 19.57
N LEU A 79 10.93 -0.63 19.93
CA LEU A 79 11.84 0.41 19.49
C LEU A 79 13.06 0.55 20.41
N PRO A 80 14.26 0.05 20.03
CA PRO A 80 15.41 -0.01 20.95
C PRO A 80 15.85 1.37 21.47
N ASN A 81 15.83 2.41 20.61
CA ASN A 81 16.26 3.75 21.00
C ASN A 81 15.25 4.49 21.91
N LEU A 82 14.11 3.85 22.17
CA LEU A 82 13.05 4.32 23.07
C LEU A 82 12.75 3.30 24.17
N GLY A 83 13.78 2.58 24.62
CA GLY A 83 13.66 1.65 25.75
C GLY A 83 12.77 0.44 25.49
N GLY A 84 12.59 0.04 24.22
CA GLY A 84 11.70 -1.07 23.85
C GLY A 84 10.23 -0.67 23.69
N ALA A 85 9.93 0.63 23.53
CA ALA A 85 8.57 1.12 23.34
C ALA A 85 7.81 0.32 22.28
N LYS A 86 6.57 -0.03 22.56
CA LYS A 86 5.69 -0.82 21.68
C LYS A 86 4.79 0.07 20.86
N LEU A 87 4.49 -0.34 19.63
CA LEU A 87 3.48 0.34 18.79
C LEU A 87 2.09 -0.22 19.09
N LYS A 88 1.08 0.63 18.99
CA LYS A 88 -0.33 0.26 19.04
C LYS A 88 -1.09 0.96 17.93
N LEU A 89 -1.80 0.20 17.08
CA LEU A 89 -2.75 0.79 16.14
C LEU A 89 -4.01 1.22 16.88
N VAL A 90 -4.45 2.45 16.59
CA VAL A 90 -5.76 2.96 16.97
C VAL A 90 -6.57 3.07 15.68
N VAL A 91 -7.46 2.12 15.49
CA VAL A 91 -8.16 1.88 14.23
C VAL A 91 -9.45 2.70 14.16
N ALA A 92 -9.74 3.26 12.99
CA ALA A 92 -11.00 3.94 12.71
C ALA A 92 -11.55 3.57 11.32
N ASP A 93 -12.88 3.42 11.25
CA ASP A 93 -13.61 3.08 10.03
C ASP A 93 -13.95 4.34 9.24
N THR A 94 -13.39 4.45 8.04
CA THR A 94 -13.70 5.54 7.10
C THR A 94 -15.00 5.32 6.33
N LYS A 95 -15.55 4.12 6.35
CA LYS A 95 -16.70 3.69 5.52
C LYS A 95 -16.50 3.92 4.02
N GLY A 96 -15.24 4.14 3.60
CA GLY A 96 -14.90 4.52 2.23
C GLY A 96 -15.25 5.95 1.84
N GLU A 97 -15.60 6.81 2.80
CA GLU A 97 -16.10 8.16 2.56
C GLU A 97 -15.06 9.23 2.94
N PRO A 98 -14.74 10.19 2.04
CA PRO A 98 -13.77 11.25 2.32
C PRO A 98 -14.06 12.08 3.57
N ARG A 99 -15.34 12.39 3.82
CA ARG A 99 -15.77 13.16 5.00
C ARG A 99 -15.49 12.39 6.29
N ASN A 100 -15.78 11.08 6.30
CA ASN A 100 -15.50 10.24 7.46
C ASN A 100 -13.98 10.09 7.66
N GLY A 101 -13.21 9.92 6.59
CA GLY A 101 -11.75 9.87 6.66
C GLY A 101 -11.14 11.11 7.31
N GLN A 102 -11.64 12.30 6.96
CA GLN A 102 -11.24 13.55 7.62
C GLN A 102 -11.61 13.56 9.11
N ALA A 103 -12.88 13.29 9.42
CA ALA A 103 -13.38 13.36 10.80
C ALA A 103 -12.65 12.37 11.73
N GLU A 104 -12.43 11.13 11.25
CA GLU A 104 -11.72 10.11 12.01
C GLU A 104 -10.22 10.46 12.19
N ALA A 105 -9.58 11.03 11.17
CA ALA A 105 -8.21 11.50 11.30
C ALA A 105 -8.08 12.62 12.37
N GLU A 106 -9.00 13.58 12.37
CA GLU A 106 -9.06 14.63 13.39
C GLU A 106 -9.31 14.05 14.80
N ARG A 107 -10.26 13.11 14.93
CA ARG A 107 -10.57 12.42 16.20
C ARG A 107 -9.37 11.64 16.74
N LEU A 108 -8.72 10.86 15.91
CA LEU A 108 -7.56 10.05 16.30
C LEU A 108 -6.41 10.93 16.81
N VAL A 109 -6.19 12.09 16.20
CA VAL A 109 -5.15 13.01 16.64
C VAL A 109 -5.56 13.75 17.92
N THR A 110 -6.76 14.31 17.95
CA THR A 110 -7.16 15.22 19.02
C THR A 110 -7.63 14.52 20.29
N GLN A 111 -8.29 13.37 20.17
CA GLN A 111 -8.84 12.60 21.29
C GLN A 111 -7.95 11.44 21.69
N GLU A 112 -7.53 10.61 20.71
CA GLU A 112 -6.72 9.41 20.99
C GLU A 112 -5.23 9.72 21.16
N LYS A 113 -4.78 10.91 20.71
CA LYS A 113 -3.39 11.37 20.81
C LYS A 113 -2.41 10.49 20.04
N VAL A 114 -2.80 10.05 18.84
CA VAL A 114 -1.88 9.34 17.96
C VAL A 114 -0.77 10.28 17.47
N VAL A 115 0.43 9.74 17.30
CA VAL A 115 1.63 10.51 16.92
C VAL A 115 1.96 10.43 15.43
N ALA A 116 1.35 9.49 14.71
CA ALA A 116 1.45 9.34 13.28
C ALA A 116 0.20 8.61 12.75
N MET A 117 -0.01 8.64 11.43
CA MET A 117 -1.16 8.02 10.76
C MET A 117 -0.72 7.13 9.60
N ILE A 118 -1.52 6.08 9.32
CA ILE A 118 -1.44 5.22 8.13
C ILE A 118 -2.82 5.04 7.48
N GLY A 119 -2.85 4.57 6.25
CA GLY A 119 -4.07 4.29 5.46
C GLY A 119 -4.17 5.23 4.25
N ALA A 120 -5.34 5.49 3.66
CA ALA A 120 -6.67 4.95 3.95
C ALA A 120 -7.16 3.96 2.86
N TYR A 121 -6.37 3.49 1.93
CA TYR A 121 -6.67 2.74 0.73
C TYR A 121 -7.20 3.63 -0.42
N GLN A 122 -8.39 4.20 -0.31
CA GLN A 122 -8.95 5.06 -1.34
C GLN A 122 -8.27 6.44 -1.38
N SER A 123 -7.89 6.88 -2.59
CA SER A 123 -7.16 8.15 -2.76
C SER A 123 -7.97 9.37 -2.31
N ALA A 124 -9.28 9.39 -2.55
CA ALA A 124 -10.15 10.48 -2.13
C ALA A 124 -10.21 10.59 -0.59
N VAL A 125 -10.24 9.47 0.12
CA VAL A 125 -10.24 9.40 1.59
C VAL A 125 -8.88 9.82 2.15
N THR A 126 -7.78 9.30 1.57
CA THR A 126 -6.42 9.70 1.96
C THR A 126 -6.19 11.19 1.77
N LYS A 127 -6.74 11.78 0.69
CA LYS A 127 -6.64 13.21 0.40
C LYS A 127 -7.19 14.06 1.54
N THR A 128 -8.38 13.75 2.02
CA THR A 128 -9.04 14.50 3.11
C THR A 128 -8.42 14.19 4.48
N ALA A 129 -8.13 12.92 4.78
CA ALA A 129 -7.50 12.51 6.03
C ALA A 129 -6.10 13.13 6.18
N SER A 130 -5.26 13.07 5.13
CA SER A 130 -3.92 13.67 5.16
C SER A 130 -3.95 15.21 5.21
N GLN A 131 -4.97 15.85 4.65
CA GLN A 131 -5.14 17.31 4.80
C GLN A 131 -5.49 17.69 6.26
N ALA A 132 -6.23 16.84 6.97
CA ALA A 132 -6.52 17.04 8.38
C ALA A 132 -5.25 16.88 9.25
N THR A 133 -4.48 15.80 9.02
CA THR A 133 -3.23 15.57 9.76
C THR A 133 -2.16 16.60 9.45
N GLU A 134 -2.10 17.16 8.24
CA GLU A 134 -1.22 18.27 7.86
C GLU A 134 -1.48 19.50 8.72
N ARG A 135 -2.75 19.91 8.87
CA ARG A 135 -3.14 21.04 9.74
C ARG A 135 -2.78 20.81 11.21
N LEU A 136 -2.87 19.56 11.65
CA LEU A 136 -2.55 19.14 13.02
C LEU A 136 -1.07 18.80 13.22
N LYS A 137 -0.25 18.94 12.16
CA LYS A 137 1.20 18.66 12.15
C LYS A 137 1.53 17.23 12.59
N ILE A 138 0.79 16.24 12.09
CA ILE A 138 0.99 14.82 12.38
C ILE A 138 1.47 14.09 11.12
N PRO A 139 2.60 13.35 11.16
CA PRO A 139 3.09 12.55 10.04
C PRO A 139 2.06 11.54 9.55
N TYR A 140 1.86 11.46 8.25
CA TYR A 140 1.01 10.49 7.58
C TYR A 140 1.84 9.67 6.59
N VAL A 141 2.00 8.38 6.81
CA VAL A 141 2.69 7.47 5.89
C VAL A 141 1.68 6.60 5.17
N CYS A 142 1.52 6.86 3.89
CA CYS A 142 0.60 6.14 3.01
C CYS A 142 1.33 5.03 2.25
N SER A 143 0.77 3.84 2.22
CA SER A 143 1.25 2.74 1.39
C SER A 143 0.20 2.19 0.41
N ASP A 144 -1.04 2.67 0.49
CA ASP A 144 -2.17 2.08 -0.21
C ASP A 144 -2.68 2.93 -1.37
N SER A 145 -2.89 4.23 -1.14
CA SER A 145 -3.45 5.14 -2.13
C SER A 145 -2.43 5.56 -3.18
N SER A 146 -2.83 5.52 -4.43
CA SER A 146 -1.91 5.65 -5.58
C SER A 146 -2.06 6.92 -6.41
N SER A 147 -3.06 7.79 -6.19
CA SER A 147 -3.20 9.04 -6.94
C SER A 147 -1.92 9.89 -6.87
N PRO A 148 -1.32 10.31 -7.99
CA PRO A 148 -0.13 11.16 -8.01
C PRO A 148 -0.31 12.46 -7.24
N THR A 149 -1.50 13.06 -7.31
CA THR A 149 -1.81 14.34 -6.67
C THR A 149 -1.58 14.33 -5.15
N LEU A 150 -1.62 13.15 -4.51
CA LEU A 150 -1.40 13.05 -3.06
C LEU A 150 -0.03 13.56 -2.63
N THR A 151 1.01 13.34 -3.44
CA THR A 151 2.38 13.81 -3.18
C THR A 151 2.76 15.08 -3.95
N GLU A 152 1.84 15.61 -4.78
CA GLU A 152 2.04 16.85 -5.54
C GLU A 152 1.49 18.09 -4.81
N ARG A 153 0.84 17.92 -3.66
CA ARG A 153 0.23 19.02 -2.88
C ARG A 153 1.21 19.83 -2.05
N GLY A 154 2.48 19.43 -2.00
CA GLY A 154 3.51 20.10 -1.18
C GLY A 154 3.27 19.97 0.34
N LEU A 155 2.60 18.91 0.77
CA LEU A 155 2.37 18.65 2.20
C LEU A 155 3.67 18.24 2.89
N LYS A 156 3.95 18.84 4.03
CA LYS A 156 5.16 18.60 4.83
C LYS A 156 5.12 17.26 5.56
N TYR A 157 3.95 16.85 6.03
CA TYR A 157 3.79 15.69 6.90
C TYR A 157 3.29 14.43 6.16
N PHE A 158 3.10 14.48 4.85
CA PHE A 158 2.62 13.36 4.06
C PHE A 158 3.75 12.66 3.30
N PHE A 159 3.86 11.33 3.41
CA PHE A 159 4.85 10.48 2.77
C PHE A 159 4.20 9.27 2.11
N ARG A 160 4.67 8.84 0.93
CA ARG A 160 4.12 7.65 0.27
C ARG A 160 5.19 6.61 -0.03
N VAL A 161 4.96 5.39 0.47
CA VAL A 161 5.85 4.23 0.34
C VAL A 161 5.69 3.53 -1.01
N SER A 162 4.45 3.30 -1.45
CA SER A 162 4.12 2.55 -2.67
C SER A 162 4.27 3.37 -3.96
N PRO A 163 4.26 2.73 -5.14
CA PRO A 163 4.16 3.43 -6.42
C PRO A 163 2.88 4.25 -6.53
N HIS A 164 2.89 5.25 -7.38
CA HIS A 164 1.70 6.01 -7.78
C HIS A 164 1.22 5.62 -9.19
N ASP A 165 0.00 6.05 -9.55
CA ASP A 165 -0.66 5.64 -10.79
C ASP A 165 0.11 6.00 -12.06
N ALA A 166 0.86 7.11 -12.09
CA ALA A 166 1.74 7.42 -13.22
C ALA A 166 2.88 6.38 -13.37
N GLY A 167 3.39 5.83 -12.25
CA GLY A 167 4.36 4.74 -12.27
C GLY A 167 3.72 3.46 -12.81
N PHE A 168 2.58 3.07 -12.27
CA PHE A 168 1.85 1.88 -12.72
C PHE A 168 1.42 1.98 -14.20
N ALA A 169 0.96 3.14 -14.66
CA ALA A 169 0.63 3.35 -16.07
C ALA A 169 1.85 3.18 -16.99
N ARG A 170 3.02 3.75 -16.60
CA ARG A 170 4.27 3.52 -17.34
C ARG A 170 4.66 2.04 -17.37
N ASP A 171 4.58 1.35 -16.24
CA ASP A 171 4.92 -0.08 -16.15
C ASP A 171 4.02 -0.91 -17.09
N GLN A 172 2.72 -0.63 -17.14
CA GLN A 172 1.78 -1.31 -18.04
C GLN A 172 2.05 -0.99 -19.52
N LEU A 173 2.31 0.28 -19.86
CA LEU A 173 2.62 0.67 -21.24
C LEU A 173 3.97 0.11 -21.68
N GLN A 174 4.97 0.10 -20.80
CA GLN A 174 6.26 -0.53 -21.07
C GLN A 174 6.11 -2.03 -21.31
N PHE A 175 5.32 -2.71 -20.48
CA PHE A 175 5.01 -4.13 -20.71
C PHE A 175 4.44 -4.39 -22.10
N LEU A 176 3.51 -3.55 -22.59
CA LEU A 176 2.97 -3.70 -23.96
C LEU A 176 4.07 -3.56 -25.02
N LYS A 177 5.02 -2.63 -24.84
CA LYS A 177 6.18 -2.50 -25.75
C LYS A 177 7.11 -3.71 -25.70
N ASP A 178 7.39 -4.18 -24.51
CA ASP A 178 8.23 -5.36 -24.31
C ASP A 178 7.57 -6.62 -24.89
N LEU A 179 6.24 -6.72 -24.77
CA LEU A 179 5.44 -7.80 -25.33
C LEU A 179 5.42 -7.77 -26.86
N GLU A 180 5.27 -6.58 -27.48
CA GLU A 180 5.39 -6.42 -28.94
C GLU A 180 6.72 -6.99 -29.44
N LYS A 181 7.81 -6.63 -28.78
CA LYS A 181 9.17 -7.09 -29.12
C LYS A 181 9.33 -8.60 -28.88
N ALA A 182 8.88 -9.11 -27.72
CA ALA A 182 9.09 -10.51 -27.32
C ALA A 182 8.28 -11.50 -28.16
N LYS A 183 7.09 -11.11 -28.63
CA LYS A 183 6.17 -11.98 -29.39
C LYS A 183 6.05 -11.65 -30.86
N GLY A 184 6.69 -10.56 -31.34
CA GLY A 184 6.56 -10.13 -32.74
C GLY A 184 5.14 -9.69 -33.11
N VAL A 185 4.37 -9.21 -32.16
CA VAL A 185 2.98 -8.75 -32.36
C VAL A 185 2.90 -7.24 -32.41
N LYS A 186 1.84 -6.69 -33.04
CA LYS A 186 1.57 -5.27 -33.04
C LYS A 186 0.34 -4.96 -32.20
N ILE A 187 0.50 -3.99 -31.31
CA ILE A 187 -0.57 -3.40 -30.48
C ILE A 187 -0.69 -1.95 -30.90
N GLY A 188 -1.83 -1.55 -31.48
CA GLY A 188 -1.99 -0.21 -32.04
C GLY A 188 -2.91 0.69 -31.23
N THR A 189 -3.91 0.11 -30.59
CA THR A 189 -5.02 0.86 -30.00
C THR A 189 -5.30 0.49 -28.56
N ILE A 190 -5.59 1.51 -27.72
CA ILE A 190 -5.95 1.38 -26.32
C ILE A 190 -7.29 2.06 -26.08
N ALA A 191 -8.19 1.44 -25.32
CA ALA A 191 -9.30 2.10 -24.65
C ALA A 191 -8.95 2.31 -23.17
N VAL A 192 -9.38 3.44 -22.63
CA VAL A 192 -9.25 3.78 -21.20
C VAL A 192 -10.64 3.83 -20.59
N LEU A 193 -10.85 3.07 -19.52
CA LEU A 193 -12.10 3.02 -18.77
C LEU A 193 -11.78 3.24 -17.28
N TYR A 194 -12.48 4.16 -16.63
CA TYR A 194 -12.16 4.47 -15.24
C TYR A 194 -13.35 5.04 -14.47
N GLU A 195 -13.40 4.73 -13.19
CA GLU A 195 -14.36 5.33 -12.27
C GLU A 195 -13.99 6.81 -11.98
N ASN A 196 -15.00 7.62 -11.64
CA ASN A 196 -14.87 9.07 -11.56
C ASN A 196 -14.40 9.64 -10.22
N THR A 197 -13.87 8.81 -9.30
CA THR A 197 -13.28 9.33 -8.05
C THR A 197 -11.85 9.84 -8.27
N GLU A 198 -11.20 10.31 -7.22
CA GLU A 198 -9.80 10.77 -7.24
C GLU A 198 -8.83 9.72 -7.82
N PHE A 199 -9.05 8.42 -7.53
CA PHE A 199 -8.21 7.34 -8.04
C PHE A 199 -8.41 7.13 -9.53
N GLY A 200 -9.60 6.74 -9.97
CA GLY A 200 -9.84 6.38 -11.36
C GLY A 200 -9.61 7.55 -12.31
N SER A 201 -10.07 8.76 -11.96
CA SER A 201 -9.83 9.97 -12.75
C SER A 201 -8.34 10.27 -12.95
N ASN A 202 -7.49 10.03 -11.91
CA ASN A 202 -6.04 10.20 -12.08
C ASN A 202 -5.42 9.09 -12.93
N VAL A 203 -5.83 7.82 -12.77
CA VAL A 203 -5.40 6.74 -13.67
C VAL A 203 -5.74 7.08 -15.11
N GLY A 204 -6.98 7.45 -15.40
CA GLY A 204 -7.43 7.87 -16.73
C GLY A 204 -6.53 8.96 -17.32
N LYS A 205 -6.33 10.05 -16.55
CA LYS A 205 -5.44 11.15 -16.95
C LYS A 205 -4.00 10.67 -17.25
N GLN A 206 -3.43 9.81 -16.43
CA GLN A 206 -2.06 9.31 -16.64
C GLN A 206 -1.95 8.44 -17.88
N VAL A 207 -2.90 7.53 -18.11
CA VAL A 207 -2.90 6.68 -19.31
C VAL A 207 -3.10 7.51 -20.57
N LEU A 208 -4.06 8.45 -20.58
CA LEU A 208 -4.32 9.34 -21.72
C LEU A 208 -3.10 10.18 -22.08
N MET A 209 -2.34 10.64 -21.11
CA MET A 209 -1.13 11.43 -21.32
C MET A 209 0.04 10.56 -21.84
N LEU A 210 0.23 9.37 -21.24
CA LEU A 210 1.41 8.55 -21.51
C LEU A 210 1.25 7.64 -22.75
N ALA A 211 0.05 7.13 -23.05
CA ALA A 211 -0.14 6.17 -24.13
C ALA A 211 0.38 6.67 -25.50
N PRO A 212 0.17 7.94 -25.90
CA PRO A 212 0.75 8.48 -27.14
C PRO A 212 2.29 8.51 -27.12
N GLU A 213 2.93 8.76 -25.97
CA GLU A 213 4.39 8.76 -25.84
C GLU A 213 4.99 7.37 -26.10
N TYR A 214 4.22 6.31 -25.78
CA TYR A 214 4.57 4.91 -26.08
C TYR A 214 4.12 4.47 -27.49
N GLY A 215 3.55 5.37 -28.30
CA GLY A 215 3.10 5.09 -29.67
C GLY A 215 1.77 4.34 -29.76
N PHE A 216 0.95 4.38 -28.72
CA PHE A 216 -0.39 3.79 -28.72
C PHE A 216 -1.46 4.86 -29.02
N LYS A 217 -2.40 4.54 -29.92
CA LYS A 217 -3.56 5.41 -30.19
C LYS A 217 -4.67 5.10 -29.18
N VAL A 218 -5.13 6.13 -28.45
CA VAL A 218 -6.34 6.02 -27.63
C VAL A 218 -7.57 6.14 -28.51
N VAL A 219 -8.42 5.10 -28.53
CA VAL A 219 -9.64 5.02 -29.35
C VAL A 219 -10.93 5.19 -28.55
N ALA A 220 -10.86 5.10 -27.22
CA ALA A 220 -11.95 5.41 -26.31
C ALA A 220 -11.41 5.92 -24.98
N ASP A 221 -12.04 6.98 -24.48
CA ASP A 221 -11.88 7.57 -23.16
C ASP A 221 -13.24 7.55 -22.48
N ILE A 222 -13.42 6.68 -21.47
CA ILE A 222 -14.71 6.41 -20.87
C ILE A 222 -14.60 6.53 -19.34
N SER A 223 -15.19 7.60 -18.81
CA SER A 223 -15.41 7.75 -17.38
C SER A 223 -16.80 7.22 -17.01
N TYR A 224 -16.94 6.59 -15.83
CA TYR A 224 -18.21 6.15 -15.29
C TYR A 224 -18.32 6.49 -13.79
N THR A 225 -19.53 6.51 -13.27
CA THR A 225 -19.76 6.77 -11.84
C THR A 225 -19.41 5.53 -11.01
N ALA A 226 -18.55 5.70 -10.00
CA ALA A 226 -18.15 4.63 -9.08
C ALA A 226 -19.35 4.00 -8.37
N ASN A 227 -19.27 2.70 -8.08
CA ASN A 227 -20.36 1.87 -7.55
C ASN A 227 -21.55 1.80 -8.51
N ALA A 228 -21.26 1.64 -9.80
CA ALA A 228 -22.27 1.48 -10.83
C ALA A 228 -23.14 0.24 -10.59
N THR A 229 -24.40 0.33 -10.97
CA THR A 229 -25.36 -0.80 -10.94
C THR A 229 -25.58 -1.41 -12.31
N ASP A 230 -25.27 -0.67 -13.38
CA ASP A 230 -25.31 -1.08 -14.78
C ASP A 230 -24.17 -0.39 -15.55
N VAL A 231 -23.50 -1.16 -16.39
CA VAL A 231 -22.35 -0.71 -17.21
C VAL A 231 -22.49 -1.11 -18.69
N THR A 232 -23.69 -1.49 -19.08
CA THR A 232 -24.01 -1.94 -20.47
C THR A 232 -23.66 -0.86 -21.51
N SER A 233 -23.93 0.42 -21.18
CA SER A 233 -23.60 1.56 -22.06
C SER A 233 -22.10 1.69 -22.30
N GLU A 234 -21.31 1.63 -21.25
CA GLU A 234 -19.85 1.73 -21.27
C GLU A 234 -19.24 0.58 -22.08
N VAL A 235 -19.70 -0.65 -21.82
CA VAL A 235 -19.26 -1.84 -22.55
C VAL A 235 -19.67 -1.75 -24.02
N GLY A 236 -20.87 -1.26 -24.34
CA GLY A 236 -21.32 -1.00 -25.71
C GLY A 236 -20.43 0.02 -26.44
N ARG A 237 -19.93 1.05 -25.74
CA ARG A 237 -18.95 2.01 -26.28
C ARG A 237 -17.59 1.34 -26.56
N LEU A 238 -17.12 0.47 -25.67
CA LEU A 238 -15.88 -0.30 -25.85
C LEU A 238 -15.96 -1.23 -27.07
N ILE A 239 -17.08 -1.94 -27.24
CA ILE A 239 -17.31 -2.82 -28.39
C ILE A 239 -17.21 -2.04 -29.70
N ARG A 240 -17.87 -0.88 -29.78
CA ARG A 240 -17.81 -0.02 -30.98
C ARG A 240 -16.42 0.56 -31.25
N ALA A 241 -15.66 0.89 -30.19
CA ALA A 241 -14.30 1.41 -30.30
C ALA A 241 -13.30 0.33 -30.73
N ASN A 242 -13.60 -0.95 -30.48
CA ASN A 242 -12.81 -2.12 -30.83
C ASN A 242 -11.30 -1.97 -30.56
N PRO A 243 -10.87 -1.71 -29.31
CA PRO A 243 -9.47 -1.52 -28.96
C PRO A 243 -8.71 -2.85 -29.00
N ASP A 244 -7.39 -2.78 -29.25
CA ASP A 244 -6.50 -3.94 -29.03
C ASP A 244 -6.40 -4.26 -27.53
N VAL A 245 -6.32 -3.23 -26.68
CA VAL A 245 -6.16 -3.34 -25.22
C VAL A 245 -7.13 -2.44 -24.51
N LEU A 246 -7.75 -2.95 -23.46
CA LEU A 246 -8.46 -2.16 -22.45
C LEU A 246 -7.53 -1.90 -21.27
N MET A 247 -7.41 -0.64 -20.84
CA MET A 247 -6.84 -0.26 -19.55
C MET A 247 -7.96 0.23 -18.63
N HIS A 248 -8.22 -0.50 -17.53
CA HIS A 248 -9.38 -0.25 -16.67
C HIS A 248 -9.00 0.01 -15.21
N ALA A 249 -9.45 1.14 -14.67
CA ALA A 249 -9.32 1.50 -13.27
C ALA A 249 -10.68 1.45 -12.55
N SER A 250 -10.77 0.61 -11.53
CA SER A 250 -11.99 0.41 -10.74
C SER A 250 -11.67 -0.08 -9.33
N TYR A 251 -12.65 0.01 -8.43
CA TYR A 251 -12.68 -0.77 -7.19
C TYR A 251 -13.43 -2.10 -7.41
N ILE A 252 -13.40 -2.98 -6.40
CA ILE A 252 -13.81 -4.38 -6.53
C ILE A 252 -15.25 -4.55 -7.05
N THR A 253 -16.21 -3.77 -6.56
CA THR A 253 -17.62 -3.89 -6.93
C THR A 253 -17.80 -3.70 -8.44
N ASP A 254 -17.20 -2.64 -8.97
CA ASP A 254 -17.25 -2.32 -10.39
C ASP A 254 -16.42 -3.31 -11.22
N ALA A 255 -15.24 -3.75 -10.73
CA ALA A 255 -14.43 -4.77 -11.40
C ALA A 255 -15.21 -6.06 -11.64
N ILE A 256 -15.96 -6.52 -10.64
CA ILE A 256 -16.81 -7.71 -10.73
C ILE A 256 -17.95 -7.48 -11.75
N LEU A 257 -18.61 -6.34 -11.68
CA LEU A 257 -19.71 -6.00 -12.59
C LEU A 257 -19.23 -5.95 -14.04
N PHE A 258 -18.12 -5.21 -14.30
CA PHE A 258 -17.56 -5.11 -15.65
C PHE A 258 -17.09 -6.47 -16.18
N THR A 259 -16.44 -7.30 -15.37
CA THR A 259 -16.01 -8.64 -15.84
C THR A 259 -17.17 -9.49 -16.31
N LYS A 260 -18.29 -9.49 -15.57
CA LYS A 260 -19.51 -10.20 -15.95
C LYS A 260 -20.12 -9.61 -17.22
N THR A 261 -20.26 -8.29 -17.29
CA THR A 261 -20.85 -7.61 -18.46
C THR A 261 -19.98 -7.76 -19.72
N PHE A 262 -18.64 -7.74 -19.59
CA PHE A 262 -17.73 -8.02 -20.71
C PHE A 262 -18.01 -9.41 -21.32
N LYS A 263 -18.17 -10.43 -20.47
CA LYS A 263 -18.49 -11.79 -20.90
C LYS A 263 -19.87 -11.86 -21.55
N GLU A 264 -20.88 -11.31 -20.89
CA GLU A 264 -22.28 -11.32 -21.35
C GLU A 264 -22.44 -10.64 -22.73
N MET A 265 -21.78 -9.50 -22.92
CA MET A 265 -21.81 -8.76 -24.17
C MET A 265 -20.77 -9.19 -25.21
N GLY A 266 -19.91 -10.16 -24.87
CA GLY A 266 -18.88 -10.69 -25.77
C GLY A 266 -17.71 -9.74 -26.03
N PHE A 267 -17.46 -8.74 -25.18
CA PHE A 267 -16.29 -7.87 -25.31
C PHE A 267 -15.01 -8.63 -24.96
N ASN A 268 -14.16 -8.86 -25.95
CA ASN A 268 -12.94 -9.66 -25.79
C ASN A 268 -11.77 -9.04 -26.59
N PRO A 269 -11.13 -7.98 -26.10
CA PRO A 269 -9.93 -7.40 -26.73
C PRO A 269 -8.74 -8.36 -26.61
N LYS A 270 -7.61 -8.05 -27.28
CA LYS A 270 -6.37 -8.86 -27.16
C LYS A 270 -5.81 -8.89 -25.73
N GLY A 271 -6.14 -7.89 -24.89
CA GLY A 271 -5.76 -7.85 -23.48
C GLY A 271 -6.64 -6.90 -22.69
N ILE A 272 -6.88 -7.24 -21.42
CA ILE A 272 -7.47 -6.39 -20.40
C ILE A 272 -6.42 -6.18 -19.33
N MET A 273 -5.96 -4.95 -19.20
CA MET A 273 -4.98 -4.51 -18.20
C MET A 273 -5.65 -3.64 -17.17
N THR A 274 -5.41 -3.92 -15.90
CA THR A 274 -6.24 -3.33 -14.86
C THR A 274 -5.42 -2.74 -13.70
N PHE A 275 -6.10 -1.90 -12.95
CA PHE A 275 -5.60 -1.33 -11.72
C PHE A 275 -6.36 -1.93 -10.51
N ALA A 276 -6.43 -1.32 -9.40
CA ALA A 276 -6.89 -1.77 -8.08
C ALA A 276 -7.86 -2.98 -7.99
N GLY A 277 -9.13 -2.82 -8.29
CA GLY A 277 -10.22 -3.74 -7.90
C GLY A 277 -10.08 -5.22 -8.32
N TYR A 278 -9.28 -5.50 -9.32
CA TYR A 278 -9.06 -6.84 -9.87
C TYR A 278 -8.07 -7.69 -9.07
N ILE A 279 -7.37 -7.10 -8.09
CA ILE A 279 -6.42 -7.80 -7.21
C ILE A 279 -6.92 -7.91 -5.78
N GLU A 280 -8.10 -7.38 -5.50
CA GLU A 280 -8.70 -7.39 -4.18
C GLU A 280 -9.19 -8.81 -3.79
N PRO A 281 -9.12 -9.21 -2.50
CA PRO A 281 -9.36 -10.60 -2.08
C PRO A 281 -10.71 -11.18 -2.51
N GLY A 282 -11.74 -10.35 -2.61
CA GLY A 282 -13.08 -10.76 -3.00
C GLY A 282 -13.28 -10.96 -4.51
N TYR A 283 -12.34 -10.51 -5.36
CA TYR A 283 -12.53 -10.51 -6.81
C TYR A 283 -12.60 -11.92 -7.39
N LEU A 284 -11.55 -12.73 -7.22
CA LEU A 284 -11.50 -14.09 -7.79
C LEU A 284 -12.63 -15.00 -7.30
N PRO A 285 -13.00 -15.01 -6.00
CA PRO A 285 -14.16 -15.77 -5.54
C PRO A 285 -15.47 -15.40 -6.24
N ALA A 286 -15.64 -14.12 -6.61
CA ALA A 286 -16.86 -13.61 -7.24
C ALA A 286 -16.94 -13.89 -8.74
N VAL A 287 -15.81 -13.85 -9.46
CA VAL A 287 -15.78 -14.01 -10.94
C VAL A 287 -15.27 -15.38 -11.38
N LYS A 288 -14.60 -16.12 -10.49
CA LYS A 288 -14.05 -17.45 -10.78
C LYS A 288 -13.19 -17.44 -12.05
N ALA A 289 -13.38 -18.43 -12.94
CA ALA A 289 -12.63 -18.55 -14.19
C ALA A 289 -12.81 -17.35 -15.16
N ASP A 290 -13.86 -16.56 -15.03
CA ASP A 290 -14.07 -15.38 -15.86
C ASP A 290 -13.00 -14.28 -15.61
N GLY A 291 -12.34 -14.31 -14.45
CA GLY A 291 -11.21 -13.44 -14.15
C GLY A 291 -9.89 -13.87 -14.79
N ASN A 292 -9.78 -15.12 -15.29
CA ASN A 292 -8.53 -15.63 -15.86
C ASN A 292 -8.07 -14.79 -17.07
N ASP A 293 -6.78 -14.77 -17.27
CA ASP A 293 -6.00 -14.04 -18.27
C ASP A 293 -5.92 -12.52 -18.07
N ILE A 294 -6.79 -11.90 -17.26
CA ILE A 294 -6.71 -10.47 -16.94
C ILE A 294 -5.35 -10.16 -16.31
N ILE A 295 -4.71 -9.07 -16.79
CA ILE A 295 -3.41 -8.61 -16.30
C ILE A 295 -3.66 -7.46 -15.33
N VAL A 296 -3.04 -7.54 -14.16
CA VAL A 296 -3.23 -6.56 -13.08
C VAL A 296 -1.89 -5.97 -12.68
N ARG A 297 -1.85 -4.66 -12.44
CA ARG A 297 -0.69 -4.06 -11.78
C ARG A 297 -0.60 -4.55 -10.34
N SER A 298 0.59 -4.78 -9.86
CA SER A 298 0.81 -5.20 -8.48
C SER A 298 2.12 -4.66 -7.91
N THR A 299 2.30 -4.79 -6.62
CA THR A 299 3.57 -4.54 -5.92
C THR A 299 4.05 -5.78 -5.18
N PHE A 300 3.26 -6.84 -5.20
CA PHE A 300 3.52 -8.06 -4.48
C PHE A 300 2.83 -9.24 -5.17
N ALA A 301 3.50 -10.38 -5.15
CA ALA A 301 2.92 -11.68 -5.48
C ALA A 301 3.62 -12.75 -4.65
N LEU A 302 2.91 -13.84 -4.34
CA LEU A 302 3.47 -14.93 -3.53
C LEU A 302 4.63 -15.64 -4.22
N ASP A 303 4.64 -15.66 -5.54
CA ASP A 303 5.71 -16.29 -6.34
C ASP A 303 7.04 -15.53 -6.28
N LEU A 304 7.06 -14.28 -5.82
CA LEU A 304 8.28 -13.56 -5.47
C LEU A 304 9.11 -14.30 -4.40
N ALA A 305 8.50 -15.21 -3.65
CA ALA A 305 9.20 -16.07 -2.68
C ALA A 305 10.35 -16.85 -3.30
N LYS A 306 10.31 -17.15 -4.61
CA LYS A 306 11.37 -17.85 -5.34
C LYS A 306 12.69 -17.07 -5.34
N SER A 307 12.63 -15.75 -5.47
CA SER A 307 13.80 -14.85 -5.47
C SER A 307 14.01 -14.13 -4.14
N LYS A 308 12.97 -14.04 -3.31
CA LYS A 308 12.96 -13.33 -2.04
C LYS A 308 12.31 -14.21 -0.94
N PRO A 309 13.08 -15.10 -0.28
CA PRO A 309 12.55 -16.05 0.71
C PRO A 309 11.80 -15.39 1.88
N LEU A 310 12.06 -14.12 2.17
CA LEU A 310 11.35 -13.32 3.18
C LEU A 310 9.84 -13.27 2.92
N VAL A 311 9.42 -13.26 1.64
CA VAL A 311 8.00 -13.29 1.25
C VAL A 311 7.31 -14.53 1.79
N ALA A 312 7.90 -15.72 1.63
CA ALA A 312 7.32 -16.96 2.15
C ALA A 312 7.22 -16.96 3.68
N LYS A 313 8.26 -16.44 4.36
CA LYS A 313 8.28 -16.37 5.84
C LYS A 313 7.19 -15.43 6.38
N VAL A 314 7.04 -14.25 5.78
CA VAL A 314 6.01 -13.28 6.18
C VAL A 314 4.61 -13.83 5.85
N ASN A 315 4.43 -14.42 4.65
CA ASN A 315 3.15 -15.05 4.30
C ASN A 315 2.77 -16.19 5.26
N ALA A 316 3.72 -16.99 5.73
CA ALA A 316 3.44 -18.04 6.70
C ALA A 316 2.91 -17.48 8.03
N LEU A 317 3.45 -16.35 8.51
CA LEU A 317 2.94 -15.65 9.69
C LEU A 317 1.54 -15.07 9.44
N PHE A 318 1.34 -14.45 8.30
CA PHE A 318 0.03 -13.90 7.91
C PHE A 318 -1.03 -15.00 7.86
N LYS A 319 -0.73 -16.09 7.17
CA LYS A 319 -1.62 -17.26 7.06
C LYS A 319 -1.91 -17.90 8.41
N LYS A 320 -0.91 -18.00 9.30
CA LYS A 320 -1.10 -18.50 10.66
C LYS A 320 -2.07 -17.63 11.47
N LYS A 321 -2.01 -16.30 11.28
CA LYS A 321 -2.85 -15.36 12.06
C LYS A 321 -4.25 -15.23 11.50
N TYR A 322 -4.39 -15.18 10.16
CA TYR A 322 -5.67 -14.84 9.50
C TYR A 322 -6.31 -15.98 8.69
N GLY A 323 -5.66 -17.12 8.56
CA GLY A 323 -6.18 -18.31 7.85
C GLY A 323 -6.12 -18.24 6.32
N ILE A 324 -5.62 -17.14 5.75
CA ILE A 324 -5.52 -16.89 4.30
C ILE A 324 -4.11 -16.47 3.92
N ASP A 325 -3.75 -16.62 2.66
CA ASP A 325 -2.49 -16.09 2.14
C ASP A 325 -2.53 -14.56 2.03
N MET A 326 -1.37 -13.91 2.22
CA MET A 326 -1.22 -12.46 2.13
C MET A 326 -1.51 -11.97 0.70
N SER A 327 -2.41 -11.03 0.57
CA SER A 327 -2.74 -10.35 -0.68
C SER A 327 -1.75 -9.22 -0.99
N GLU A 328 -1.91 -8.62 -2.18
CA GLU A 328 -1.18 -7.40 -2.55
C GLU A 328 -1.54 -6.22 -1.63
N ASN A 329 -2.81 -6.06 -1.27
CA ASN A 329 -3.25 -4.95 -0.41
C ASN A 329 -2.71 -5.08 1.01
N ALA A 330 -2.79 -6.29 1.59
CA ALA A 330 -2.17 -6.57 2.88
C ALA A 330 -0.65 -6.34 2.85
N ALA A 331 0.02 -6.79 1.79
CA ALA A 331 1.44 -6.57 1.62
C ALA A 331 1.81 -5.09 1.52
N ARG A 332 1.04 -4.27 0.80
CA ARG A 332 1.26 -2.81 0.72
C ARG A 332 1.13 -2.14 2.07
N SER A 333 0.06 -2.43 2.80
CA SER A 333 -0.19 -1.84 4.12
C SER A 333 0.85 -2.26 5.16
N PHE A 334 1.49 -3.41 4.97
CA PHE A 334 2.54 -3.94 5.83
C PHE A 334 3.76 -3.01 5.98
N GLY A 335 4.06 -2.18 4.96
CA GLY A 335 5.28 -1.35 4.98
C GLY A 335 5.20 -0.08 5.82
N ALA A 336 4.05 0.57 5.90
CA ALA A 336 3.91 1.87 6.55
C ALA A 336 4.26 1.85 8.05
N PRO A 337 3.83 0.86 8.86
CA PRO A 337 4.22 0.78 10.27
C PRO A 337 5.74 0.66 10.48
N PHE A 338 6.46 -0.09 9.63
CA PHE A 338 7.92 -0.17 9.72
C PHE A 338 8.62 1.15 9.42
N VAL A 339 8.14 1.89 8.44
CA VAL A 339 8.69 3.20 8.06
C VAL A 339 8.48 4.22 9.18
N ILE A 340 7.31 4.23 9.80
CA ILE A 340 7.02 5.09 10.96
C ILE A 340 7.88 4.69 12.16
N ALA A 341 7.95 3.38 12.45
CA ALA A 341 8.77 2.84 13.53
C ALA A 341 10.25 3.21 13.39
N ASP A 342 10.79 3.06 12.16
CA ASP A 342 12.17 3.43 11.86
C ASP A 342 12.43 4.93 12.07
N ALA A 343 11.53 5.79 11.58
CA ALA A 343 11.65 7.22 11.75
C ALA A 343 11.60 7.64 13.23
N ILE A 344 10.63 7.14 13.99
CA ILE A 344 10.49 7.42 15.43
C ILE A 344 11.72 6.90 16.20
N ASN A 345 12.18 5.68 15.90
CA ASN A 345 13.34 5.08 16.55
C ASN A 345 14.62 5.87 16.29
N ARG A 346 14.86 6.33 15.05
CA ARG A 346 16.02 7.18 14.69
C ARG A 346 15.91 8.58 15.29
N ALA A 347 14.71 9.15 15.33
CA ALA A 347 14.46 10.43 15.97
C ALA A 347 14.60 10.39 17.50
N LYS A 348 14.49 9.20 18.12
CA LYS A 348 14.46 8.97 19.58
C LYS A 348 13.36 9.77 20.31
N THR A 349 12.30 10.12 19.59
CA THR A 349 11.17 10.91 20.08
C THR A 349 9.97 10.70 19.17
N THR A 350 8.78 11.04 19.68
CA THR A 350 7.52 11.08 18.90
C THR A 350 7.17 12.51 18.46
N GLU A 351 8.07 13.47 18.69
CA GLU A 351 7.88 14.86 18.28
C GLU A 351 7.81 14.95 16.75
N ALA A 352 6.75 15.56 16.21
CA ALA A 352 6.40 15.50 14.79
C ALA A 352 7.49 16.01 13.84
N GLU A 353 8.12 17.15 14.18
CA GLU A 353 9.19 17.74 13.33
C GLU A 353 10.42 16.85 13.27
N ALA A 354 10.78 16.25 14.40
CA ALA A 354 11.91 15.30 14.45
C ALA A 354 11.61 14.03 13.67
N VAL A 355 10.36 13.53 13.73
CA VAL A 355 9.92 12.35 12.96
C VAL A 355 9.89 12.66 11.47
N VAL A 356 9.39 13.82 11.05
CA VAL A 356 9.44 14.25 9.63
C VAL A 356 10.86 14.34 9.12
N LYS A 357 11.77 14.93 9.88
CA LYS A 357 13.21 14.97 9.53
C LYS A 357 13.78 13.56 9.37
N ALA A 358 13.41 12.65 10.26
CA ALA A 358 13.82 11.25 10.18
C ALA A 358 13.19 10.53 8.97
N LEU A 359 11.91 10.80 8.64
CA LEU A 359 11.26 10.27 7.44
C LEU A 359 11.97 10.71 6.15
N LEU A 360 12.33 12.00 6.04
CA LEU A 360 13.11 12.52 4.91
C LEU A 360 14.48 11.83 4.75
N ALA A 361 15.08 11.40 5.85
CA ALA A 361 16.35 10.69 5.88
C ALA A 361 16.20 9.15 5.79
N THR A 362 14.99 8.64 5.50
CA THR A 362 14.76 7.19 5.37
C THR A 362 15.57 6.61 4.21
N ASN A 363 16.28 5.52 4.50
CA ASN A 363 17.03 4.73 3.51
C ASN A 363 17.03 3.26 3.97
N ILE A 364 15.92 2.57 3.77
CA ILE A 364 15.77 1.16 4.16
C ILE A 364 15.99 0.29 2.92
N PRO A 365 16.95 -0.65 2.94
CA PRO A 365 17.26 -1.48 1.79
C PRO A 365 16.11 -2.45 1.46
N GLY A 366 15.92 -2.74 0.17
CA GLY A 366 14.87 -3.65 -0.29
C GLY A 366 15.02 -5.09 0.22
N SER A 367 16.22 -5.50 0.66
CA SER A 367 16.45 -6.79 1.31
C SER A 367 15.73 -6.93 2.67
N GLU A 368 15.36 -5.81 3.28
CA GLU A 368 14.64 -5.76 4.57
C GLU A 368 13.13 -5.59 4.40
N PHE A 369 12.60 -5.80 3.18
CA PHE A 369 11.15 -5.77 2.91
C PHE A 369 10.73 -6.88 1.95
N ILE A 370 9.42 -7.12 1.87
CA ILE A 370 8.81 -8.14 0.99
C ILE A 370 8.57 -7.64 -0.44
N TYR A 371 8.84 -6.37 -0.73
CA TYR A 371 8.59 -5.76 -2.04
C TYR A 371 9.71 -6.05 -3.05
N PRO A 372 9.41 -6.00 -4.36
CA PRO A 372 10.39 -6.29 -5.43
C PRO A 372 11.33 -5.13 -5.76
N TRP A 373 11.21 -3.98 -5.10
CA TRP A 373 12.03 -2.81 -5.37
C TRP A 373 13.28 -2.70 -4.48
N LYS A 374 14.17 -1.74 -4.82
CA LYS A 374 15.50 -1.59 -4.21
C LYS A 374 15.48 -1.14 -2.75
N GLY A 375 14.42 -0.48 -2.30
CA GLY A 375 14.34 0.03 -0.94
C GLY A 375 13.26 1.08 -0.75
N ILE A 376 13.30 1.75 0.39
CA ILE A 376 12.43 2.88 0.70
C ILE A 376 13.32 4.08 0.98
N GLN A 377 13.22 5.08 0.10
CA GLN A 377 13.88 6.37 0.19
C GLN A 377 12.94 7.43 -0.39
N PHE A 378 12.74 8.51 0.33
CA PHE A 378 11.80 9.54 -0.10
C PHE A 378 12.50 10.66 -0.89
N ASP A 379 11.86 11.09 -1.97
CA ASP A 379 12.20 12.33 -2.65
C ASP A 379 11.97 13.53 -1.71
N PRO A 380 12.94 14.43 -1.56
CA PRO A 380 12.84 15.52 -0.57
C PRO A 380 11.77 16.58 -0.89
N LYS A 381 11.23 16.62 -2.12
CA LYS A 381 10.21 17.58 -2.53
C LYS A 381 8.81 16.98 -2.51
N SER A 382 8.66 15.79 -3.06
CA SER A 382 7.36 15.14 -3.19
C SER A 382 7.06 14.16 -2.07
N HIS A 383 8.05 13.75 -1.28
CA HIS A 383 7.96 12.70 -0.27
C HIS A 383 7.46 11.35 -0.83
N GLN A 384 7.63 11.14 -2.13
CA GLN A 384 7.37 9.88 -2.80
C GLN A 384 8.59 8.95 -2.68
N ASN A 385 8.37 7.66 -2.40
CA ASN A 385 9.45 6.68 -2.48
C ASN A 385 9.98 6.58 -3.92
N ILE A 386 11.25 6.92 -4.12
CA ILE A 386 11.89 6.95 -5.44
C ILE A 386 12.19 5.55 -6.00
N HIS A 387 12.20 4.54 -5.16
CA HIS A 387 12.49 3.16 -5.55
C HIS A 387 11.24 2.32 -5.80
N ALA A 388 10.06 2.85 -5.49
CA ALA A 388 8.81 2.12 -5.67
C ALA A 388 8.54 1.84 -7.16
N ARG A 389 8.28 0.56 -7.48
CA ARG A 389 8.01 0.05 -8.83
C ARG A 389 6.87 -0.97 -8.77
N GLY A 390 6.15 -1.09 -9.89
CA GLY A 390 5.18 -2.15 -10.08
C GLY A 390 5.78 -3.42 -10.65
N ILE A 391 5.04 -4.48 -10.51
CA ILE A 391 5.13 -5.71 -11.31
C ILE A 391 3.78 -5.89 -11.98
N LEU A 392 3.71 -6.73 -13.01
CA LEU A 392 2.43 -7.17 -13.56
C LEU A 392 2.22 -8.63 -13.25
N VAL A 393 1.06 -8.91 -12.73
CA VAL A 393 0.57 -10.27 -12.53
C VAL A 393 -0.53 -10.56 -13.53
N GLN A 394 -0.60 -11.80 -14.01
CA GLN A 394 -1.74 -12.29 -14.78
C GLN A 394 -2.49 -13.31 -13.95
N ILE A 395 -3.81 -13.27 -14.01
CA ILE A 395 -4.64 -14.28 -13.37
C ILE A 395 -4.56 -15.55 -14.23
N GLN A 396 -3.88 -16.58 -13.74
CA GLN A 396 -3.74 -17.88 -14.41
C GLN A 396 -4.23 -18.97 -13.47
N ASN A 397 -5.21 -19.76 -13.92
CA ASN A 397 -5.84 -20.80 -13.10
C ASN A 397 -6.30 -20.25 -11.72
N GLN A 398 -6.93 -19.09 -11.71
CA GLN A 398 -7.42 -18.37 -10.51
C GLN A 398 -6.31 -18.02 -9.49
N ASN A 399 -5.07 -17.86 -9.96
CA ASN A 399 -3.94 -17.39 -9.15
C ASN A 399 -3.30 -16.16 -9.81
N TYR A 400 -2.83 -15.23 -9.00
CA TYR A 400 -2.03 -14.10 -9.46
C TYR A 400 -0.59 -14.53 -9.65
N VAL A 401 -0.13 -14.56 -10.90
CA VAL A 401 1.20 -15.06 -11.27
C VAL A 401 1.99 -13.92 -11.91
N THR A 402 3.20 -13.67 -11.46
CA THR A 402 4.08 -12.62 -12.01
C THR A 402 4.46 -12.95 -13.44
N VAL A 403 4.13 -12.04 -14.37
CA VAL A 403 4.41 -12.16 -15.80
C VAL A 403 5.33 -11.07 -16.35
N TRP A 404 5.58 -10.01 -15.57
CA TRP A 404 6.50 -8.93 -15.92
C TRP A 404 7.01 -8.21 -14.66
N PRO A 405 8.28 -7.78 -14.62
CA PRO A 405 9.30 -7.82 -15.70
C PRO A 405 9.64 -9.23 -16.13
N PHE A 406 9.92 -9.45 -17.45
CA PHE A 406 10.11 -10.81 -18.01
C PHE A 406 11.27 -11.57 -17.37
N GLU A 407 12.33 -10.89 -16.93
CA GLU A 407 13.48 -11.49 -16.24
C GLU A 407 13.14 -12.05 -14.85
N SER A 408 12.08 -11.57 -14.23
CA SER A 408 11.60 -12.04 -12.92
C SER A 408 10.24 -12.75 -12.98
N ALA A 409 9.72 -12.97 -14.18
CA ALA A 409 8.43 -13.61 -14.39
C ALA A 409 8.41 -15.06 -13.89
N ALA A 410 7.37 -15.43 -13.16
CA ALA A 410 7.14 -16.79 -12.68
C ALA A 410 6.47 -17.68 -13.71
N ALA A 411 5.76 -17.07 -14.70
CA ALA A 411 5.13 -17.75 -15.82
C ALA A 411 5.17 -16.89 -17.09
N LYS A 412 4.97 -17.57 -18.24
CA LYS A 412 4.80 -16.89 -19.52
C LYS A 412 3.43 -16.23 -19.58
N VAL A 413 3.39 -15.01 -20.14
CA VAL A 413 2.14 -14.30 -20.36
C VAL A 413 1.29 -15.02 -21.42
N ILE A 414 0.00 -15.20 -21.13
CA ILE A 414 -1.02 -15.66 -22.07
C ILE A 414 -1.48 -14.46 -22.87
N TRP A 415 -1.17 -14.46 -24.18
CA TRP A 415 -1.49 -13.36 -25.10
C TRP A 415 -1.59 -13.84 -26.54
N PRO A 416 -2.58 -13.42 -27.35
CA PRO A 416 -3.73 -12.61 -26.94
C PRO A 416 -4.64 -13.38 -25.97
N PHE A 417 -5.58 -12.67 -25.34
CA PHE A 417 -6.58 -13.30 -24.49
C PHE A 417 -7.39 -14.35 -25.27
N PRO A 418 -7.58 -15.54 -24.71
CA PRO A 418 -8.47 -16.53 -25.32
C PRO A 418 -9.93 -16.03 -25.29
N ALA A 419 -10.75 -16.58 -26.18
CA ALA A 419 -12.18 -16.34 -26.12
C ALA A 419 -12.77 -16.74 -24.77
N TRP A 420 -13.82 -16.06 -24.31
CA TRP A 420 -14.44 -16.32 -23.00
C TRP A 420 -14.74 -17.80 -22.71
N LYS A 421 -15.21 -18.54 -23.72
CA LYS A 421 -15.49 -19.99 -23.59
C LYS A 421 -14.23 -20.85 -23.38
N ALA A 422 -13.06 -20.35 -23.71
CA ALA A 422 -11.80 -21.07 -23.58
C ALA A 422 -11.02 -20.73 -22.28
N ARG A 423 -11.48 -19.75 -21.51
CA ARG A 423 -10.91 -19.42 -20.19
C ARG A 423 -11.32 -20.50 -19.19
N LYS A 424 -10.34 -21.16 -18.59
CA LYS A 424 -10.54 -22.32 -17.69
C LYS A 424 -10.25 -21.96 -16.24
#